data_175821b78da5891a6cc4b8d1b7e65395
#
_entry.id   175821b78da5891a6cc4b8d1b7e65395
#
_cell.length_a   1.000
_cell.length_b   1.000
_cell.length_c   1.000
_cell.angle_alpha   90.00
_cell.angle_beta   90.00
_cell.angle_gamma   90.00
#
_symmetry.space_group_name_H-M   'P 1'
#
loop_
_entity.id
_entity.type
_entity.pdbx_description
1 polymer ?
#
loop_
_entity_poly.entity_id
_entity_poly.type
_entity_poly.pdbx_seq_one_letter_code
_entity_poly.pdbx_strand_id
1 'polypeptide(L)'
;MKVVTWNVQWCRGVDLRVDPARIVSEAKRIADFDVLCLQEIADNFPDPDLGGSAGEDQFALLARLLPGYTGVPGVAVDQPSKNGRRRCFGNMIFSRLPVKQVYRHLLPYPCDPGVPGMPRIAIEAVVAAPLGDVRVITTHLEYYSALQRMAQTEALRTIYADGYAYAQDGRITMDDGSPFQTLLRPKWTVITGDFNFEPDAPEHGRMLAAFDNGTPMLRDAWQVTHPGTPHPSTQCIYQKTEESGAELHCDFIFVGGGLESRVRELRVDQQTQASDHQPVIVALDV
;
A
#
# COMPACT_ATOMS: atom_id res chain seq x y z
N MET A 1 -4.34 16.95 -0.04
CA MET A 1 -3.48 15.86 0.47
C MET A 1 -2.85 15.12 -0.70
N LYS A 2 -1.54 14.86 -0.63
CA LYS A 2 -0.83 14.02 -1.63
C LYS A 2 -0.43 12.69 -1.01
N VAL A 3 -0.80 11.59 -1.67
CA VAL A 3 -0.44 10.23 -1.27
C VAL A 3 0.44 9.63 -2.35
N VAL A 4 1.54 9.02 -1.93
CA VAL A 4 2.45 8.24 -2.79
C VAL A 4 2.39 6.78 -2.36
N THR A 5 2.26 5.85 -3.31
CA THR A 5 2.48 4.43 -3.09
C THR A 5 3.65 3.95 -3.93
N TRP A 6 4.49 3.10 -3.35
CA TRP A 6 5.69 2.61 -4.03
C TRP A 6 6.17 1.28 -3.44
N ASN A 7 6.20 0.23 -4.22
CA ASN A 7 6.96 -0.97 -3.90
C ASN A 7 8.46 -0.64 -4.09
N VAL A 8 9.26 -0.78 -3.04
CA VAL A 8 10.67 -0.35 -3.03
C VAL A 8 11.66 -1.50 -3.12
N GLN A 9 11.18 -2.74 -3.34
CA GLN A 9 12.03 -3.93 -3.50
C GLN A 9 13.12 -3.99 -2.40
N TRP A 10 12.73 -3.99 -1.12
CA TRP A 10 13.64 -3.87 0.04
C TRP A 10 14.71 -2.77 -0.12
N CYS A 11 14.31 -1.61 -0.68
CA CYS A 11 15.17 -0.46 -1.00
C CYS A 11 16.25 -0.74 -2.05
N ARG A 12 16.07 -1.73 -2.89
CA ARG A 12 17.00 -2.14 -3.93
C ARG A 12 16.67 -1.48 -5.26
N GLY A 13 17.64 -0.77 -5.83
CA GLY A 13 17.49 -0.16 -7.15
C GLY A 13 17.82 -1.09 -8.31
N VAL A 14 17.57 -0.61 -9.52
CA VAL A 14 17.93 -1.27 -10.79
C VAL A 14 19.43 -1.58 -10.88
N ASP A 15 20.26 -0.80 -10.17
CA ASP A 15 21.71 -1.01 -10.00
C ASP A 15 22.06 -2.14 -9.00
N LEU A 16 21.06 -2.85 -8.48
CA LEU A 16 21.15 -3.94 -7.52
C LEU A 16 21.68 -3.53 -6.13
N ARG A 17 21.76 -2.23 -5.83
CA ARG A 17 22.21 -1.71 -4.52
C ARG A 17 21.02 -1.39 -3.64
N VAL A 18 21.10 -1.83 -2.40
CA VAL A 18 20.13 -1.49 -1.35
C VAL A 18 20.52 -0.17 -0.70
N ASP A 19 19.65 0.83 -0.77
CA ASP A 19 19.88 2.17 -0.23
C ASP A 19 18.56 2.84 0.23
N PRO A 20 18.19 2.70 1.51
CA PRO A 20 17.00 3.36 2.06
C PRO A 20 17.04 4.90 1.98
N ALA A 21 18.22 5.52 2.01
CA ALA A 21 18.34 6.98 1.90
C ALA A 21 17.98 7.45 0.47
N ARG A 22 18.35 6.67 -0.56
CA ARG A 22 17.96 6.91 -1.94
C ARG A 22 16.44 6.86 -2.10
N ILE A 23 15.76 5.87 -1.50
CA ILE A 23 14.30 5.78 -1.54
C ILE A 23 13.66 7.06 -1.01
N VAL A 24 14.08 7.54 0.16
CA VAL A 24 13.54 8.75 0.76
C VAL A 24 13.85 10.00 -0.08
N SER A 25 15.07 10.10 -0.62
CA SER A 25 15.48 11.21 -1.50
C SER A 25 14.62 11.27 -2.77
N GLU A 26 14.43 10.12 -3.42
CA GLU A 26 13.61 10.01 -4.62
C GLU A 26 12.13 10.29 -4.32
N ALA A 27 11.57 9.74 -3.24
CA ALA A 27 10.18 10.04 -2.86
C ALA A 27 9.96 11.56 -2.69
N LYS A 28 10.90 12.25 -2.02
CA LYS A 28 10.86 13.73 -1.84
C LYS A 28 11.06 14.50 -3.15
N ARG A 29 11.88 14.00 -4.06
CA ARG A 29 12.06 14.59 -5.40
C ARG A 29 10.76 14.49 -6.22
N ILE A 30 10.09 13.34 -6.13
CA ILE A 30 8.90 13.02 -6.91
C ILE A 30 7.70 13.83 -6.46
N ALA A 31 7.49 13.99 -5.15
CA ALA A 31 6.36 14.75 -4.60
C ALA A 31 6.66 15.31 -3.21
N ASP A 32 6.14 16.51 -2.94
CA ASP A 32 5.92 16.97 -1.56
C ASP A 32 4.69 16.26 -0.99
N PHE A 33 4.90 15.03 -0.52
CA PHE A 33 3.82 14.13 -0.09
C PHE A 33 3.40 14.36 1.37
N ASP A 34 2.11 14.16 1.63
CA ASP A 34 1.56 14.11 3.00
C ASP A 34 1.61 12.70 3.57
N VAL A 35 1.40 11.69 2.71
CA VAL A 35 1.42 10.28 3.08
C VAL A 35 2.25 9.49 2.06
N LEU A 36 3.16 8.65 2.55
CA LEU A 36 3.97 7.73 1.76
C LEU A 36 3.69 6.30 2.19
N CYS A 37 3.26 5.47 1.27
CA CYS A 37 2.96 4.06 1.44
C CYS A 37 4.03 3.23 0.74
N LEU A 38 4.79 2.45 1.49
CA LEU A 38 5.87 1.63 0.97
C LEU A 38 5.55 0.14 1.14
N GLN A 39 5.87 -0.66 0.14
CA GLN A 39 5.78 -2.11 0.16
C GLN A 39 7.19 -2.70 0.08
N GLU A 40 7.33 -3.97 0.50
CA GLU A 40 8.58 -4.71 0.53
C GLU A 40 9.66 -4.12 1.45
N ILE A 41 9.28 -3.81 2.67
CA ILE A 41 10.22 -3.39 3.72
C ILE A 41 10.69 -4.61 4.49
N ALA A 42 12.00 -4.73 4.68
CA ALA A 42 12.66 -5.91 5.28
C ALA A 42 13.43 -5.57 6.57
N ASP A 43 13.49 -6.54 7.47
CA ASP A 43 14.44 -6.59 8.60
C ASP A 43 15.03 -7.99 8.69
N ASN A 44 16.35 -8.06 8.83
CA ASN A 44 17.14 -9.28 9.07
C ASN A 44 17.02 -10.35 7.96
N PHE A 45 16.91 -9.90 6.70
CA PHE A 45 17.03 -10.73 5.50
C PHE A 45 18.29 -10.37 4.71
N PRO A 46 19.49 -10.84 5.16
CA PRO A 46 20.73 -10.58 4.42
C PRO A 46 20.80 -11.36 3.11
N ASP A 47 21.68 -10.92 2.19
CA ASP A 47 22.05 -11.69 1.02
C ASP A 47 22.52 -13.12 1.42
N PRO A 48 22.13 -14.20 0.74
CA PRO A 48 21.39 -14.26 -0.52
C PRO A 48 19.86 -14.28 -0.39
N ASP A 49 19.29 -14.15 0.79
CA ASP A 49 17.82 -14.23 1.00
C ASP A 49 17.09 -13.10 0.26
N LEU A 50 17.58 -11.86 0.40
CA LEU A 50 17.20 -10.72 -0.40
C LEU A 50 18.45 -10.10 -1.00
N GLY A 51 18.61 -10.19 -2.31
CA GLY A 51 19.84 -9.82 -3.00
C GLY A 51 20.29 -8.39 -2.71
N GLY A 52 21.56 -8.24 -2.34
CA GLY A 52 22.21 -6.96 -1.99
C GLY A 52 21.91 -6.41 -0.59
N SER A 53 21.02 -7.07 0.19
CA SER A 53 20.69 -6.66 1.55
C SER A 53 21.79 -7.06 2.54
N ALA A 54 22.16 -6.17 3.46
CA ALA A 54 23.01 -6.49 4.60
C ALA A 54 22.23 -7.02 5.82
N GLY A 55 20.90 -7.15 5.70
CA GLY A 55 20.02 -7.57 6.80
C GLY A 55 19.72 -6.44 7.79
N GLU A 56 19.80 -5.20 7.35
CA GLU A 56 19.47 -4.01 8.13
C GLU A 56 17.96 -3.95 8.45
N ASP A 57 17.61 -3.34 9.59
CA ASP A 57 16.24 -3.01 9.94
C ASP A 57 15.78 -1.78 9.14
N GLN A 58 15.17 -2.04 7.99
CA GLN A 58 14.70 -0.97 7.09
C GLN A 58 13.48 -0.22 7.66
N PHE A 59 12.66 -0.85 8.51
CA PHE A 59 11.57 -0.16 9.20
C PHE A 59 12.11 0.98 10.08
N ALA A 60 13.12 0.68 10.90
CA ALA A 60 13.75 1.68 11.73
C ALA A 60 14.60 2.69 10.95
N LEU A 61 15.29 2.26 9.88
CA LEU A 61 16.10 3.14 9.03
C LEU A 61 15.25 4.20 8.33
N LEU A 62 14.17 3.79 7.67
CA LEU A 62 13.25 4.69 6.97
C LEU A 62 12.58 5.67 7.94
N ALA A 63 12.18 5.20 9.15
CA ALA A 63 11.63 6.08 10.18
C ALA A 63 12.62 7.18 10.61
N ARG A 64 13.90 6.87 10.73
CA ARG A 64 14.93 7.87 11.03
C ARG A 64 15.18 8.85 9.89
N LEU A 65 15.04 8.41 8.64
CA LEU A 65 15.25 9.23 7.44
C LEU A 65 14.06 10.17 7.13
N LEU A 66 12.91 9.95 7.77
CA LEU A 66 11.69 10.75 7.63
C LEU A 66 11.31 11.43 8.98
N PRO A 67 12.19 12.31 9.54
CA PRO A 67 11.82 13.05 10.75
C PRO A 67 10.59 13.93 10.47
N GLY A 68 9.68 14.00 11.44
CA GLY A 68 8.41 14.73 11.31
C GLY A 68 7.27 13.92 10.66
N TYR A 69 7.53 12.67 10.25
CA TYR A 69 6.49 11.74 9.83
C TYR A 69 6.23 10.68 10.91
N THR A 70 4.97 10.35 11.12
CA THR A 70 4.59 9.18 11.92
C THR A 70 4.74 7.94 11.05
N GLY A 71 5.61 7.01 11.43
CA GLY A 71 5.79 5.71 10.76
C GLY A 71 4.87 4.65 11.34
N VAL A 72 4.11 3.97 10.47
CA VAL A 72 3.18 2.89 10.83
C VAL A 72 3.63 1.59 10.14
N PRO A 73 4.35 0.70 10.83
CA PRO A 73 4.77 -0.57 10.25
C PRO A 73 3.64 -1.60 10.25
N GLY A 74 3.65 -2.47 9.23
CA GLY A 74 2.83 -3.67 9.13
C GLY A 74 3.67 -4.85 8.69
N VAL A 75 3.97 -5.74 9.62
CA VAL A 75 4.74 -6.97 9.37
C VAL A 75 3.78 -8.07 8.92
N ALA A 76 3.99 -8.59 7.74
CA ALA A 76 3.25 -9.71 7.17
C ALA A 76 3.98 -11.05 7.43
N VAL A 77 5.28 -11.09 7.18
CA VAL A 77 6.14 -12.24 7.44
C VAL A 77 6.94 -11.99 8.71
N ASP A 78 6.84 -12.89 9.67
CA ASP A 78 7.59 -12.87 10.92
C ASP A 78 8.07 -14.30 11.22
N GLN A 79 9.36 -14.56 10.98
CA GLN A 79 9.92 -15.92 11.06
C GLN A 79 11.27 -15.94 11.82
N PRO A 80 11.69 -17.10 12.36
CA PRO A 80 12.95 -17.22 13.07
C PRO A 80 14.15 -17.12 12.12
N SER A 81 15.27 -16.63 12.64
CA SER A 81 16.56 -16.64 11.96
C SER A 81 17.61 -17.41 12.75
N LYS A 82 18.65 -17.87 12.08
CA LYS A 82 19.77 -18.59 12.70
C LYS A 82 20.55 -17.76 13.69
N ASN A 83 20.50 -16.43 13.59
CA ASN A 83 21.17 -15.49 14.51
C ASN A 83 20.34 -15.16 15.77
N GLY A 84 19.19 -15.81 15.97
CA GLY A 84 18.32 -15.60 17.12
C GLY A 84 17.40 -14.37 17.03
N ARG A 85 17.54 -13.52 16.02
CA ARG A 85 16.61 -12.41 15.73
C ARG A 85 15.40 -12.90 14.94
N ARG A 86 14.32 -12.11 14.97
CA ARG A 86 13.21 -12.29 14.02
C ARG A 86 13.61 -11.77 12.65
N ARG A 87 13.02 -12.33 11.60
CA ARG A 87 13.08 -11.87 10.22
C ARG A 87 11.71 -11.32 9.87
N CYS A 88 11.64 -10.06 9.54
CA CYS A 88 10.37 -9.37 9.28
C CYS A 88 10.32 -8.81 7.86
N PHE A 89 9.16 -8.98 7.20
CA PHE A 89 8.92 -8.42 5.88
C PHE A 89 7.47 -7.90 5.79
N GLY A 90 7.27 -6.74 5.16
CA GLY A 90 5.94 -6.17 5.07
C GLY A 90 5.90 -4.79 4.46
N ASN A 91 4.95 -3.98 4.94
CA ASN A 91 4.65 -2.66 4.39
C ASN A 91 4.81 -1.58 5.47
N MET A 92 4.84 -0.31 5.04
CA MET A 92 4.93 0.83 5.97
C MET A 92 4.17 2.04 5.42
N ILE A 93 3.44 2.74 6.29
CA ILE A 93 2.86 4.06 6.01
C ILE A 93 3.67 5.11 6.78
N PHE A 94 4.02 6.20 6.12
CA PHE A 94 4.54 7.41 6.74
C PHE A 94 3.55 8.55 6.51
N SER A 95 3.18 9.28 7.57
CA SER A 95 2.29 10.42 7.48
C SER A 95 2.86 11.63 8.20
N ARG A 96 2.91 12.79 7.52
CA ARG A 96 3.17 14.08 8.18
C ARG A 96 1.90 14.69 8.78
N LEU A 97 0.72 14.18 8.37
CA LEU A 97 -0.55 14.54 8.98
C LEU A 97 -0.75 13.72 10.27
N PRO A 98 -1.49 14.23 11.26
CA PRO A 98 -1.76 13.48 12.48
C PRO A 98 -2.45 12.15 12.17
N VAL A 99 -1.91 11.05 12.71
CA VAL A 99 -2.49 9.71 12.64
C VAL A 99 -3.35 9.51 13.87
N LYS A 100 -4.67 9.33 13.68
CA LYS A 100 -5.65 9.17 14.75
C LYS A 100 -5.81 7.72 15.19
N GLN A 101 -5.90 6.81 14.20
CA GLN A 101 -6.14 5.38 14.44
C GLN A 101 -5.38 4.54 13.42
N VAL A 102 -4.94 3.37 13.87
CA VAL A 102 -4.26 2.39 13.03
C VAL A 102 -4.92 1.03 13.18
N TYR A 103 -5.21 0.37 12.06
CA TYR A 103 -5.62 -1.03 12.01
C TYR A 103 -4.63 -1.84 11.17
N ARG A 104 -4.41 -3.09 11.57
CA ARG A 104 -3.56 -4.05 10.85
C ARG A 104 -4.38 -5.28 10.54
N HIS A 105 -4.61 -5.52 9.26
CA HIS A 105 -5.44 -6.60 8.75
C HIS A 105 -4.55 -7.64 8.10
N LEU A 106 -4.32 -8.78 8.79
CA LEU A 106 -3.73 -9.94 8.12
C LEU A 106 -4.71 -10.40 7.05
N LEU A 107 -4.23 -10.51 5.82
CA LEU A 107 -5.05 -10.91 4.68
C LEU A 107 -5.16 -12.43 4.60
N PRO A 108 -6.23 -12.96 3.97
CA PRO A 108 -6.41 -14.40 3.79
C PRO A 108 -5.22 -15.04 3.08
N TYR A 109 -4.84 -16.21 3.58
CA TYR A 109 -3.77 -17.03 3.04
C TYR A 109 -4.23 -18.49 2.89
N PRO A 110 -5.25 -18.76 2.03
CA PRO A 110 -5.76 -20.12 1.82
C PRO A 110 -4.66 -21.00 1.21
N CYS A 111 -4.67 -22.27 1.57
CA CYS A 111 -3.72 -23.24 1.00
C CYS A 111 -3.95 -23.36 -0.51
N ASP A 112 -2.90 -23.16 -1.29
CA ASP A 112 -2.85 -23.41 -2.74
C ASP A 112 -1.72 -24.41 -3.01
N PRO A 113 -2.04 -25.71 -3.14
CA PRO A 113 -1.02 -26.76 -3.13
C PRO A 113 -0.04 -26.65 -4.30
N GLY A 114 1.27 -26.62 -3.99
CA GLY A 114 2.34 -26.55 -4.98
C GLY A 114 2.63 -25.14 -5.51
N VAL A 115 1.91 -24.12 -5.06
CA VAL A 115 2.15 -22.70 -5.42
C VAL A 115 2.91 -22.01 -4.29
N PRO A 116 4.03 -21.33 -4.58
CA PRO A 116 4.71 -20.51 -3.57
C PRO A 116 3.81 -19.36 -3.10
N GLY A 117 4.10 -18.82 -1.92
CA GLY A 117 3.38 -17.65 -1.42
C GLY A 117 3.88 -17.26 -0.03
N MET A 118 3.45 -16.10 0.43
CA MET A 118 3.74 -15.60 1.78
C MET A 118 2.52 -14.90 2.38
N PRO A 119 2.41 -14.83 3.73
CA PRO A 119 1.38 -14.01 4.38
C PRO A 119 1.43 -12.56 3.89
N ARG A 120 0.28 -11.94 3.74
CA ARG A 120 0.11 -10.55 3.30
C ARG A 120 -0.66 -9.74 4.35
N ILE A 121 -0.47 -8.43 4.35
CA ILE A 121 -1.09 -7.52 5.30
C ILE A 121 -1.60 -6.25 4.60
N ALA A 122 -2.75 -5.74 5.05
CA ALA A 122 -3.16 -4.38 4.78
C ALA A 122 -3.00 -3.54 6.05
N ILE A 123 -2.35 -2.37 5.94
CA ILE A 123 -2.26 -1.38 7.01
C ILE A 123 -3.28 -0.30 6.69
N GLU A 124 -4.12 0.04 7.66
CA GLU A 124 -5.06 1.15 7.58
C GLU A 124 -4.67 2.22 8.61
N ALA A 125 -4.45 3.44 8.15
CA ALA A 125 -4.21 4.61 8.99
C ALA A 125 -5.31 5.64 8.74
N VAL A 126 -5.97 6.11 9.80
CA VAL A 126 -6.86 7.26 9.75
C VAL A 126 -6.03 8.51 9.95
N VAL A 127 -5.94 9.35 8.92
CA VAL A 127 -5.16 10.59 8.93
C VAL A 127 -6.07 11.81 8.92
N ALA A 128 -5.71 12.82 9.71
CA ALA A 128 -6.45 14.08 9.81
C ALA A 128 -6.03 15.02 8.67
N ALA A 129 -6.79 15.03 7.57
CA ALA A 129 -6.61 15.97 6.48
C ALA A 129 -7.39 17.29 6.73
N PRO A 130 -7.04 18.40 6.05
CA PRO A 130 -7.64 19.72 6.33
C PRO A 130 -9.16 19.80 6.23
N LEU A 131 -9.78 19.07 5.31
CA LEU A 131 -11.24 19.10 5.10
C LEU A 131 -11.97 17.90 5.70
N GLY A 132 -11.25 17.01 6.35
CA GLY A 132 -11.82 15.84 7.05
C GLY A 132 -10.88 14.65 7.07
N ASP A 133 -11.17 13.72 7.94
CA ASP A 133 -10.34 12.53 8.12
C ASP A 133 -10.44 11.60 6.90
N VAL A 134 -9.32 10.95 6.55
CA VAL A 134 -9.21 10.01 5.44
C VAL A 134 -8.60 8.70 5.93
N ARG A 135 -9.18 7.58 5.54
CA ARG A 135 -8.60 6.25 5.72
C ARG A 135 -7.62 6.00 4.58
N VAL A 136 -6.35 5.88 4.89
CA VAL A 136 -5.33 5.45 3.94
C VAL A 136 -4.97 4.00 4.24
N ILE A 137 -5.18 3.13 3.27
CA ILE A 137 -4.91 1.70 3.35
C ILE A 137 -3.81 1.37 2.35
N THR A 138 -2.76 0.68 2.79
CA THR A 138 -1.75 0.14 1.88
C THR A 138 -1.61 -1.35 2.02
N THR A 139 -1.35 -2.02 0.90
CA THR A 139 -1.19 -3.47 0.82
C THR A 139 -0.14 -3.86 -0.20
N HIS A 140 0.25 -5.13 -0.16
CA HIS A 140 0.97 -5.83 -1.22
C HIS A 140 0.34 -7.22 -1.33
N LEU A 141 -0.37 -7.49 -2.44
CA LEU A 141 -1.11 -8.74 -2.64
C LEU A 141 -0.20 -9.87 -3.11
N GLU A 142 -0.74 -11.10 -3.11
CA GLU A 142 0.01 -12.28 -3.49
C GLU A 142 0.35 -12.30 -4.99
N TYR A 143 1.61 -12.64 -5.29
CA TYR A 143 2.13 -12.66 -6.66
C TYR A 143 1.82 -13.96 -7.41
N TYR A 144 2.09 -15.11 -6.78
CA TYR A 144 2.03 -16.41 -7.47
C TYR A 144 0.62 -17.01 -7.53
N SER A 145 -0.14 -16.94 -6.43
CA SER A 145 -1.43 -17.60 -6.29
C SER A 145 -2.60 -16.68 -6.61
N ALA A 146 -3.26 -16.89 -7.74
CA ALA A 146 -4.50 -16.21 -8.09
C ALA A 146 -5.63 -16.48 -7.07
N LEU A 147 -5.66 -17.70 -6.48
CA LEU A 147 -6.60 -18.05 -5.42
C LEU A 147 -6.44 -17.16 -4.19
N GLN A 148 -5.19 -17.00 -3.73
CA GLN A 148 -4.88 -16.16 -2.57
C GLN A 148 -5.10 -14.68 -2.89
N ARG A 149 -4.68 -14.22 -4.08
CA ARG A 149 -4.84 -12.85 -4.52
C ARG A 149 -6.31 -12.44 -4.61
N MET A 150 -7.18 -13.31 -5.15
CA MET A 150 -8.62 -13.05 -5.18
C MET A 150 -9.22 -13.03 -3.76
N ALA A 151 -8.84 -13.94 -2.88
CA ALA A 151 -9.30 -13.92 -1.48
C ALA A 151 -8.87 -12.65 -0.75
N GLN A 152 -7.66 -12.15 -1.02
CA GLN A 152 -7.15 -10.90 -0.46
C GLN A 152 -7.89 -9.68 -1.03
N THR A 153 -8.24 -9.70 -2.32
CA THR A 153 -9.08 -8.68 -2.97
C THR A 153 -10.45 -8.60 -2.28
N GLU A 154 -11.10 -9.72 -2.00
CA GLU A 154 -12.36 -9.77 -1.26
C GLU A 154 -12.22 -9.23 0.16
N ALA A 155 -11.13 -9.54 0.85
CA ALA A 155 -10.86 -9.02 2.18
C ALA A 155 -10.71 -7.50 2.17
N LEU A 156 -10.00 -6.91 1.19
CA LEU A 156 -9.89 -5.45 1.04
C LEU A 156 -11.26 -4.79 0.82
N ARG A 157 -12.11 -5.40 0.01
CA ARG A 157 -13.49 -4.94 -0.21
C ARG A 157 -14.29 -4.97 1.09
N THR A 158 -14.16 -6.04 1.87
CA THR A 158 -14.81 -6.16 3.20
C THR A 158 -14.30 -5.09 4.16
N ILE A 159 -12.98 -4.89 4.28
CA ILE A 159 -12.38 -3.83 5.11
C ILE A 159 -12.90 -2.44 4.73
N TYR A 160 -13.06 -2.18 3.44
CA TYR A 160 -13.64 -0.93 2.95
C TYR A 160 -15.10 -0.78 3.36
N ALA A 161 -15.93 -1.79 3.09
CA ALA A 161 -17.37 -1.77 3.37
C ALA A 161 -17.67 -1.65 4.87
N ASP A 162 -16.95 -2.39 5.72
CA ASP A 162 -17.06 -2.30 7.18
C ASP A 162 -16.73 -0.89 7.68
N GLY A 163 -15.64 -0.31 7.20
CA GLY A 163 -15.27 1.06 7.57
C GLY A 163 -16.30 2.08 7.11
N TYR A 164 -16.90 1.90 5.93
CA TYR A 164 -18.00 2.74 5.46
C TYR A 164 -19.25 2.59 6.34
N ALA A 165 -19.60 1.36 6.73
CA ALA A 165 -20.71 1.10 7.65
C ALA A 165 -20.51 1.76 9.02
N TYR A 166 -19.29 1.68 9.58
CA TYR A 166 -18.93 2.41 10.81
C TYR A 166 -19.08 3.93 10.66
N ALA A 167 -18.69 4.48 9.50
CA ALA A 167 -18.87 5.90 9.21
C ALA A 167 -20.35 6.31 9.13
N GLN A 168 -21.23 5.43 8.65
CA GLN A 168 -22.67 5.67 8.57
C GLN A 168 -23.34 5.56 9.94
N ASP A 169 -22.89 4.64 10.80
CA ASP A 169 -23.42 4.51 12.17
C ASP A 169 -23.10 5.77 13.00
N GLY A 170 -21.85 6.24 12.98
CA GLY A 170 -21.42 7.50 13.59
C GLY A 170 -21.64 7.64 15.10
N ARG A 171 -22.17 6.59 15.78
CA ARG A 171 -22.50 6.65 17.21
C ARG A 171 -21.24 6.52 18.05
N ILE A 172 -21.12 7.42 19.03
CA ILE A 172 -20.10 7.32 20.08
C ILE A 172 -20.75 6.62 21.27
N THR A 173 -20.31 5.39 21.57
CA THR A 173 -20.83 4.58 22.68
C THR A 173 -20.00 4.71 23.93
N MET A 174 -18.71 5.08 23.79
CA MET A 174 -17.79 5.30 24.89
C MET A 174 -16.74 6.34 24.49
N ASP A 175 -16.51 7.32 25.38
CA ASP A 175 -15.51 8.40 25.18
C ASP A 175 -14.82 8.70 26.54
N ASP A 176 -13.97 7.78 26.98
CA ASP A 176 -13.33 7.81 28.30
C ASP A 176 -11.80 7.64 28.23
N GLY A 177 -11.23 7.61 27.03
CA GLY A 177 -9.80 7.41 26.81
C GLY A 177 -9.32 5.98 27.07
N SER A 178 -10.22 5.05 27.37
CA SER A 178 -9.90 3.64 27.55
C SER A 178 -9.65 2.93 26.22
N PRO A 179 -9.11 1.68 26.23
CA PRO A 179 -9.03 0.86 25.02
C PRO A 179 -10.39 0.54 24.37
N PHE A 180 -11.49 0.77 25.06
CA PHE A 180 -12.87 0.57 24.58
C PHE A 180 -13.49 1.83 23.98
N GLN A 181 -12.76 2.96 24.00
CA GLN A 181 -13.22 4.21 23.42
C GLN A 181 -13.62 4.02 21.97
N THR A 182 -14.76 4.58 21.59
CA THR A 182 -15.23 4.58 20.20
C THR A 182 -14.39 5.55 19.38
N LEU A 183 -13.68 5.03 18.39
CA LEU A 183 -12.95 5.82 17.41
C LEU A 183 -13.71 5.80 16.09
N LEU A 184 -14.20 6.95 15.65
CA LEU A 184 -14.95 7.07 14.41
C LEU A 184 -14.06 6.74 13.21
N ARG A 185 -14.58 5.92 12.29
CA ARG A 185 -13.92 5.61 11.01
C ARG A 185 -14.51 6.52 9.94
N PRO A 186 -13.69 7.31 9.23
CA PRO A 186 -14.20 8.19 8.17
C PRO A 186 -14.61 7.38 6.94
N LYS A 187 -15.57 7.92 6.17
CA LYS A 187 -16.03 7.31 4.90
C LYS A 187 -15.01 7.43 3.78
N TRP A 188 -14.28 8.55 3.73
CA TRP A 188 -13.29 8.78 2.69
C TRP A 188 -12.15 7.78 2.81
N THR A 189 -11.94 7.04 1.73
CA THR A 189 -10.99 5.92 1.74
C THR A 189 -10.11 5.97 0.51
N VAL A 190 -8.81 5.79 0.71
CA VAL A 190 -7.79 5.55 -0.32
C VAL A 190 -7.20 4.18 -0.05
N ILE A 191 -7.21 3.29 -1.02
CA ILE A 191 -6.55 1.97 -0.96
C ILE A 191 -5.44 1.98 -1.99
N THR A 192 -4.21 1.74 -1.55
CA THR A 192 -3.01 1.82 -2.39
C THR A 192 -2.18 0.56 -2.27
N GLY A 193 -1.26 0.35 -3.20
CA GLY A 193 -0.23 -0.66 -3.08
C GLY A 193 0.12 -1.35 -4.38
N ASP A 194 0.93 -2.38 -4.24
CA ASP A 194 1.19 -3.37 -5.26
C ASP A 194 0.14 -4.47 -5.16
N PHE A 195 -0.72 -4.55 -6.16
CA PHE A 195 -1.82 -5.51 -6.19
C PHE A 195 -1.47 -6.81 -6.93
N ASN A 196 -0.31 -6.85 -7.59
CA ASN A 196 0.14 -8.02 -8.35
C ASN A 196 -0.90 -8.55 -9.37
N PHE A 197 -1.73 -7.66 -9.90
CA PHE A 197 -2.65 -7.92 -11.00
C PHE A 197 -2.67 -6.76 -12.00
N GLU A 198 -3.08 -7.03 -13.23
CA GLU A 198 -3.19 -6.03 -14.30
C GLU A 198 -4.59 -5.42 -14.39
N PRO A 199 -4.77 -4.29 -15.12
CA PRO A 199 -6.07 -3.61 -15.26
C PRO A 199 -7.19 -4.46 -15.88
N ASP A 200 -6.86 -5.49 -16.63
CA ASP A 200 -7.81 -6.44 -17.26
C ASP A 200 -8.02 -7.73 -16.44
N ALA A 201 -7.32 -7.87 -15.31
CA ALA A 201 -7.44 -9.04 -14.47
C ALA A 201 -8.81 -9.11 -13.75
N PRO A 202 -9.30 -10.31 -13.44
CA PRO A 202 -10.55 -10.50 -12.68
C PRO A 202 -10.57 -9.77 -11.34
N GLU A 203 -9.43 -9.71 -10.65
CA GLU A 203 -9.27 -9.04 -9.36
C GLU A 203 -9.50 -7.53 -9.46
N HIS A 204 -9.01 -6.87 -10.54
CA HIS A 204 -9.27 -5.45 -10.77
C HIS A 204 -10.77 -5.20 -10.97
N GLY A 205 -11.41 -5.97 -11.84
CA GLY A 205 -12.86 -5.92 -12.04
C GLY A 205 -13.62 -6.15 -10.73
N ARG A 206 -13.12 -7.06 -9.87
CA ARG A 206 -13.71 -7.33 -8.57
C ARG A 206 -13.56 -6.16 -7.60
N MET A 207 -12.40 -5.47 -7.56
CA MET A 207 -12.25 -4.24 -6.76
C MET A 207 -13.31 -3.19 -7.09
N LEU A 208 -13.66 -3.05 -8.35
CA LEU A 208 -14.62 -2.04 -8.85
C LEU A 208 -16.08 -2.49 -8.81
N ALA A 209 -16.37 -3.76 -8.51
CA ALA A 209 -17.71 -4.29 -8.52
C ALA A 209 -18.61 -3.64 -7.44
N ALA A 210 -19.89 -3.52 -7.72
CA ALA A 210 -20.91 -3.01 -6.80
C ALA A 210 -20.94 -3.82 -5.48
N PHE A 211 -21.44 -3.19 -4.43
CA PHE A 211 -21.72 -3.82 -3.15
C PHE A 211 -23.24 -3.97 -2.98
N ASP A 212 -23.67 -5.13 -2.48
CA ASP A 212 -25.11 -5.42 -2.30
C ASP A 212 -25.73 -4.71 -1.08
N ASN A 213 -24.88 -4.15 -0.20
CA ASN A 213 -25.28 -3.50 1.05
C ASN A 213 -25.36 -1.96 0.97
N GLY A 214 -25.34 -1.39 -0.22
CA GLY A 214 -25.42 0.06 -0.43
C GLY A 214 -24.09 0.82 -0.17
N THR A 215 -22.99 0.14 0.11
CA THR A 215 -21.67 0.75 0.13
C THR A 215 -21.33 1.29 -1.25
N PRO A 216 -20.87 2.56 -1.39
CA PRO A 216 -20.42 3.09 -2.68
C PRO A 216 -19.30 2.26 -3.28
N MET A 217 -19.31 2.07 -4.60
CA MET A 217 -18.25 1.36 -5.30
C MET A 217 -16.90 2.06 -5.11
N LEU A 218 -15.83 1.29 -5.07
CA LEU A 218 -14.49 1.82 -5.25
C LEU A 218 -14.31 2.29 -6.69
N ARG A 219 -13.47 3.29 -6.88
CA ARG A 219 -13.10 3.82 -8.19
C ARG A 219 -11.59 3.77 -8.35
N ASP A 220 -11.13 3.33 -9.49
CA ASP A 220 -9.73 3.44 -9.86
C ASP A 220 -9.41 4.91 -10.14
N ALA A 221 -8.47 5.48 -9.39
CA ALA A 221 -8.12 6.89 -9.48
C ALA A 221 -7.48 7.25 -10.83
N TRP A 222 -6.83 6.29 -11.51
CA TRP A 222 -6.35 6.49 -12.89
C TRP A 222 -7.52 6.71 -13.85
N GLN A 223 -8.51 5.83 -13.82
CA GLN A 223 -9.69 5.93 -14.67
C GLN A 223 -10.50 7.20 -14.40
N VAL A 224 -10.49 7.70 -13.14
CA VAL A 224 -11.14 8.96 -12.77
C VAL A 224 -10.45 10.16 -13.41
N THR A 225 -9.12 10.17 -13.43
CA THR A 225 -8.34 11.33 -13.94
C THR A 225 -7.98 11.22 -15.42
N HIS A 226 -7.93 10.02 -15.98
CA HIS A 226 -7.53 9.72 -17.36
C HIS A 226 -8.54 8.79 -18.05
N PRO A 227 -9.81 9.19 -18.18
CA PRO A 227 -10.85 8.32 -18.74
C PRO A 227 -10.49 7.86 -20.16
N GLY A 228 -10.53 6.54 -20.36
CA GLY A 228 -10.21 5.93 -21.65
C GLY A 228 -8.73 5.86 -22.01
N THR A 229 -7.84 6.28 -21.11
CA THR A 229 -6.39 6.17 -21.30
C THR A 229 -5.88 4.91 -20.59
N PRO A 230 -5.10 4.04 -21.27
CA PRO A 230 -4.47 2.89 -20.62
C PRO A 230 -3.59 3.31 -19.44
N HIS A 231 -3.49 2.44 -18.45
CA HIS A 231 -2.56 2.64 -17.34
C HIS A 231 -1.12 2.53 -17.87
N PRO A 232 -0.20 3.41 -17.43
CA PRO A 232 1.22 3.25 -17.76
C PRO A 232 1.80 2.11 -16.92
N SER A 233 2.81 1.42 -17.44
CA SER A 233 3.53 0.38 -16.70
C SER A 233 4.13 0.94 -15.41
N THR A 234 4.03 0.18 -14.32
CA THR A 234 4.59 0.54 -13.01
C THR A 234 5.68 -0.42 -12.55
N GLN A 235 5.93 -1.51 -13.27
CA GLN A 235 6.95 -2.51 -12.92
C GLN A 235 7.84 -2.82 -14.12
N CYS A 236 9.11 -3.08 -13.87
CA CYS A 236 10.14 -3.58 -14.81
C CYS A 236 10.38 -2.70 -16.04
N ILE A 237 10.08 -1.41 -16.03
CA ILE A 237 10.28 -0.53 -17.17
C ILE A 237 11.75 -0.33 -17.55
N TYR A 238 12.68 -0.54 -16.61
CA TYR A 238 14.13 -0.44 -16.79
C TYR A 238 14.86 -1.78 -16.79
N GLN A 239 14.23 -2.85 -16.30
CA GLN A 239 14.81 -4.18 -16.20
C GLN A 239 14.28 -5.08 -17.31
N LYS A 240 14.69 -4.80 -18.55
CA LYS A 240 14.31 -5.62 -19.72
C LYS A 240 15.24 -6.83 -19.87
N THR A 241 15.18 -7.79 -18.97
CA THR A 241 15.85 -9.08 -19.10
C THR A 241 14.83 -10.15 -19.45
N GLU A 242 15.28 -11.25 -20.08
CA GLU A 242 14.41 -12.41 -20.33
C GLU A 242 13.82 -12.98 -19.02
N GLU A 243 14.48 -12.74 -17.88
CA GLU A 243 14.07 -13.20 -16.55
C GLU A 243 13.08 -12.24 -15.84
N SER A 244 13.08 -10.94 -16.19
CA SER A 244 12.23 -9.94 -15.52
C SER A 244 10.81 -9.87 -16.07
N GLY A 245 10.51 -10.58 -17.17
CA GLY A 245 9.18 -10.57 -17.78
C GLY A 245 8.83 -9.30 -18.56
N ALA A 246 7.54 -9.16 -18.88
CA ALA A 246 7.00 -7.97 -19.54
C ALA A 246 6.87 -6.80 -18.55
N GLU A 247 6.83 -5.57 -19.10
CA GLU A 247 6.40 -4.41 -18.31
C GLU A 247 4.94 -4.61 -17.85
N LEU A 248 4.68 -4.44 -16.56
CA LEU A 248 3.37 -4.64 -15.95
C LEU A 248 2.85 -3.36 -15.32
N HIS A 249 1.53 -3.22 -15.25
CA HIS A 249 0.88 -2.25 -14.37
C HIS A 249 0.21 -3.01 -13.21
N CYS A 250 0.81 -2.95 -12.03
CA CYS A 250 0.33 -3.68 -10.85
C CYS A 250 0.20 -2.81 -9.60
N ASP A 251 0.60 -1.55 -9.67
CA ASP A 251 0.48 -0.58 -8.57
C ASP A 251 -0.72 0.33 -8.79
N PHE A 252 -1.71 0.28 -7.90
CA PHE A 252 -2.97 1.01 -8.04
C PHE A 252 -3.25 1.93 -6.86
N ILE A 253 -4.12 2.93 -7.12
CA ILE A 253 -4.80 3.72 -6.11
C ILE A 253 -6.29 3.67 -6.39
N PHE A 254 -7.04 3.05 -5.47
CA PHE A 254 -8.49 3.06 -5.47
C PHE A 254 -9.02 4.08 -4.46
N VAL A 255 -10.09 4.77 -4.81
CA VAL A 255 -10.76 5.74 -3.94
C VAL A 255 -12.22 5.36 -3.71
N GLY A 256 -12.72 5.67 -2.52
CA GLY A 256 -14.09 5.33 -2.14
C GLY A 256 -14.71 6.31 -1.14
N GLY A 257 -16.00 6.11 -0.83
CA GLY A 257 -16.74 6.95 0.11
C GLY A 257 -17.09 8.34 -0.41
N GLY A 258 -17.12 8.54 -1.73
CA GLY A 258 -17.37 9.82 -2.38
C GLY A 258 -16.09 10.64 -2.66
N LEU A 259 -14.92 10.02 -2.47
CA LEU A 259 -13.63 10.70 -2.63
C LEU A 259 -13.26 10.90 -4.12
N GLU A 260 -13.89 10.17 -5.05
CA GLU A 260 -13.64 10.27 -6.49
C GLU A 260 -13.81 11.68 -7.04
N SER A 261 -14.77 12.45 -6.54
CA SER A 261 -15.00 13.84 -6.95
C SER A 261 -13.91 14.82 -6.47
N ARG A 262 -13.04 14.37 -5.57
CA ARG A 262 -11.96 15.14 -4.94
C ARG A 262 -10.57 14.75 -5.45
N VAL A 263 -10.48 13.78 -6.36
CA VAL A 263 -9.24 13.44 -7.05
C VAL A 263 -8.92 14.58 -8.02
N ARG A 264 -7.74 15.19 -7.89
CA ARG A 264 -7.28 16.30 -8.74
C ARG A 264 -6.28 15.87 -9.78
N GLU A 265 -5.42 14.94 -9.41
CA GLU A 265 -4.35 14.44 -10.25
C GLU A 265 -4.01 13.01 -9.83
N LEU A 266 -3.71 12.17 -10.79
CA LEU A 266 -2.96 10.94 -10.57
C LEU A 266 -1.88 10.84 -11.63
N ARG A 267 -0.67 10.48 -11.23
CA ARG A 267 0.46 10.26 -12.14
C ARG A 267 1.37 9.15 -11.66
N VAL A 268 2.11 8.57 -12.58
CA VAL A 268 3.17 7.61 -12.32
C VAL A 268 4.50 8.28 -12.65
N ASP A 269 5.48 8.22 -11.74
CA ASP A 269 6.84 8.69 -12.04
C ASP A 269 7.56 7.62 -12.85
N GLN A 270 7.88 7.95 -14.10
CA GLN A 270 8.54 7.04 -15.04
C GLN A 270 10.08 7.20 -15.05
N GLN A 271 10.65 7.98 -14.11
CA GLN A 271 12.08 8.36 -14.19
C GLN A 271 12.95 7.66 -13.16
N THR A 272 12.42 7.34 -11.98
CA THR A 272 13.22 6.74 -10.92
C THR A 272 13.69 5.34 -11.27
N GLN A 273 14.92 5.03 -10.90
CA GLN A 273 15.52 3.70 -11.00
C GLN A 273 15.88 3.14 -9.60
N ALA A 274 15.32 3.74 -8.56
CA ALA A 274 15.60 3.36 -7.18
C ALA A 274 14.86 2.09 -6.73
N SER A 275 13.95 1.58 -7.54
CA SER A 275 13.26 0.27 -7.43
C SER A 275 12.99 -0.27 -8.82
N ASP A 276 12.60 -1.53 -8.93
CA ASP A 276 12.01 -2.12 -10.14
C ASP A 276 10.55 -1.71 -10.37
N HIS A 277 9.91 -1.08 -9.36
CA HIS A 277 8.60 -0.47 -9.48
C HIS A 277 8.67 1.06 -9.57
N GLN A 278 7.63 1.64 -10.16
CA GLN A 278 7.44 3.07 -10.34
C GLN A 278 6.43 3.61 -9.33
N PRO A 279 6.73 4.73 -8.65
CA PRO A 279 5.80 5.32 -7.69
C PRO A 279 4.55 5.87 -8.37
N VAL A 280 3.39 5.64 -7.74
CA VAL A 280 2.11 6.21 -8.14
C VAL A 280 1.70 7.29 -7.14
N ILE A 281 1.33 8.45 -7.65
CA ILE A 281 1.03 9.63 -6.86
C ILE A 281 -0.41 10.09 -7.13
N VAL A 282 -1.19 10.31 -6.07
CA VAL A 282 -2.50 10.95 -6.16
C VAL A 282 -2.53 12.26 -5.37
N ALA A 283 -3.12 13.29 -5.95
CA ALA A 283 -3.46 14.55 -5.28
C ALA A 283 -4.96 14.62 -5.03
N LEU A 284 -5.34 14.86 -3.78
CA LEU A 284 -6.71 14.90 -3.29
C LEU A 284 -7.01 16.26 -2.66
N ASP A 285 -8.21 16.77 -2.90
CA ASP A 285 -8.73 18.00 -2.29
C ASP A 285 -9.53 17.64 -1.03
N VAL A 286 -8.82 17.39 0.06
CA VAL A 286 -9.35 16.93 1.36
C VAL A 286 -8.78 17.69 2.54
#